data_0906999e2049ea4ac587b0dfa1b83541
#
_entry.id   0906999e2049ea4ac587b0dfa1b83541
#
_cell.length_a   1.000
_cell.length_b   1.000
_cell.length_c   1.000
_cell.angle_alpha   90.00
_cell.angle_beta   90.00
_cell.angle_gamma   90.00
#
_symmetry.space_group_name_H-M   'P 1'
#
loop_
_entity.id
_entity.type
_entity.pdbx_description
1 polymer ?
#
loop_
_entity_poly.entity_id
_entity_poly.type
_entity_poly.pdbx_seq_one_letter_code
_entity_poly.pdbx_strand_id
1 'polypeptide(L)'
;MRKSAGKYSAKKSAFAYRQFFAARWANFIRENFDSPEHAAMVFGVDGSTARKWFDGNHAPSGFVVGMAFDFLPDAARAELRVSE
;
A
#
# COMPACT_ATOMS: atom_id res chain seq x y z
N MET A 1 29.28 4.35 -0.68
CA MET A 1 28.84 4.50 -1.03
C MET A 1 28.43 4.58 -1.42
N ARG A 2 28.27 4.59 -1.71
CA ARG A 2 27.78 4.70 -2.20
C ARG A 2 27.43 4.84 -3.00
N LYS A 3 27.43 4.75 -3.39
CA LYS A 3 27.01 5.07 -4.14
C LYS A 3 26.40 4.98 -4.75
N SER A 4 26.55 4.78 -4.97
CA SER A 4 25.81 4.87 -5.80
C SER A 4 24.51 5.02 -5.86
N ALA A 5 24.05 5.21 -5.09
CA ALA A 5 22.74 5.50 -4.96
C ALA A 5 22.15 6.26 -6.05
N GLY A 6 22.76 7.23 -6.40
CA GLY A 6 22.19 8.05 -7.38
C GLY A 6 21.98 7.39 -8.68
N LYS A 7 22.51 6.26 -8.81
CA LYS A 7 22.39 5.59 -10.04
C LYS A 7 21.15 4.86 -10.26
N TYR A 8 20.32 4.86 -9.33
CA TYR A 8 19.08 4.15 -9.42
C TYR A 8 18.22 4.76 -10.52
N SER A 9 17.81 3.95 -11.44
CA SER A 9 17.01 4.42 -12.55
C SER A 9 15.57 4.49 -12.13
N ALA A 10 15.17 5.66 -11.77
CA ALA A 10 13.95 5.79 -11.04
C ALA A 10 12.67 5.76 -11.81
N LYS A 11 12.61 6.32 -13.00
CA LYS A 11 11.34 6.50 -13.64
C LYS A 11 10.57 5.24 -13.89
N LYS A 12 11.21 4.31 -14.55
CA LYS A 12 10.57 3.07 -14.87
C LYS A 12 10.28 2.25 -13.65
N SER A 13 11.23 2.25 -12.72
CA SER A 13 11.05 1.52 -11.48
C SER A 13 9.92 2.06 -10.65
N ALA A 14 9.79 3.37 -10.60
CA ALA A 14 8.74 3.99 -9.80
C ALA A 14 7.36 3.68 -10.36
N PHE A 15 7.24 3.67 -11.68
CA PHE A 15 5.96 3.36 -12.30
C PHE A 15 5.55 1.92 -11.99
N ALA A 16 6.46 0.98 -12.18
CA ALA A 16 6.19 -0.41 -11.91
C ALA A 16 5.87 -0.63 -10.43
N TYR A 17 6.63 0.00 -9.57
CA TYR A 17 6.42 -0.12 -8.15
C TYR A 17 5.02 0.35 -7.75
N ARG A 18 4.59 1.47 -8.31
CA ARG A 18 3.29 2.03 -8.02
C ARG A 18 2.18 1.09 -8.43
N GLN A 19 2.33 0.47 -9.60
CA GLN A 19 1.34 -0.48 -10.08
C GLN A 19 1.25 -1.69 -9.18
N PHE A 20 2.38 -2.26 -8.83
CA PHE A 20 2.40 -3.41 -7.97
C PHE A 20 1.89 -3.08 -6.58
N PHE A 21 2.23 -1.89 -6.10
CA PHE A 21 1.85 -1.55 -4.74
C PHE A 21 0.34 -1.40 -4.61
N ALA A 22 -0.31 -0.82 -5.61
CA ALA A 22 -1.77 -0.68 -5.56
C ALA A 22 -2.43 -2.06 -5.47
N ALA A 23 -1.93 -3.03 -6.23
CA ALA A 23 -2.48 -4.36 -6.20
C ALA A 23 -2.22 -5.05 -4.86
N ARG A 24 -1.03 -4.89 -4.33
CA ARG A 24 -0.71 -5.49 -3.04
C ARG A 24 -1.52 -4.87 -1.92
N TRP A 25 -1.71 -3.55 -2.01
CA TRP A 25 -2.50 -2.86 -1.02
C TRP A 25 -3.95 -3.36 -1.03
N ALA A 26 -4.50 -3.58 -2.23
CA ALA A 26 -5.85 -4.10 -2.35
C ALA A 26 -5.95 -5.46 -1.69
N ASN A 27 -4.98 -6.34 -1.93
CA ASN A 27 -4.99 -7.65 -1.29
C ASN A 27 -4.92 -7.54 0.22
N PHE A 28 -4.04 -6.68 0.72
CA PHE A 28 -3.89 -6.48 2.14
C PHE A 28 -5.20 -6.02 2.77
N ILE A 29 -5.86 -5.06 2.14
CA ILE A 29 -7.10 -4.51 2.67
C ILE A 29 -8.22 -5.55 2.62
N ARG A 30 -8.35 -6.27 1.52
CA ARG A 30 -9.40 -7.26 1.38
C ARG A 30 -9.25 -8.41 2.37
N GLU A 31 -8.03 -8.78 2.64
CA GLU A 31 -7.79 -9.90 3.53
C GLU A 31 -7.95 -9.55 5.00
N ASN A 32 -7.78 -8.29 5.35
CA ASN A 32 -7.76 -7.91 6.75
C ASN A 32 -8.96 -7.09 7.18
N PHE A 33 -9.81 -6.67 6.26
CA PHE A 33 -10.98 -5.87 6.59
C PHE A 33 -12.20 -6.40 5.88
N ASP A 34 -13.33 -6.39 6.56
CA ASP A 34 -14.56 -6.97 6.05
C ASP A 34 -15.18 -6.17 4.90
N SER A 35 -14.95 -4.88 4.91
CA SER A 35 -15.61 -4.01 3.95
C SER A 35 -14.82 -2.73 3.79
N PRO A 36 -15.07 -1.98 2.72
CA PRO A 36 -14.43 -0.66 2.60
C PRO A 36 -14.75 0.24 3.78
N GLU A 37 -15.96 0.15 4.31
CA GLU A 37 -16.35 0.98 5.44
C GLU A 37 -15.54 0.65 6.68
N HIS A 38 -15.26 -0.62 6.87
CA HIS A 38 -14.44 -1.06 7.99
C HIS A 38 -13.03 -0.47 7.87
N ALA A 39 -12.45 -0.61 6.70
CA ALA A 39 -11.11 -0.08 6.46
C ALA A 39 -11.08 1.44 6.62
N ALA A 40 -12.12 2.10 6.11
CA ALA A 40 -12.21 3.55 6.20
C ALA A 40 -12.20 4.01 7.66
N MET A 41 -12.93 3.30 8.49
CA MET A 41 -13.00 3.64 9.90
C MET A 41 -11.67 3.46 10.60
N VAL A 42 -10.99 2.37 10.32
CA VAL A 42 -9.71 2.08 10.96
C VAL A 42 -8.64 3.08 10.56
N PHE A 43 -8.59 3.44 9.29
CA PHE A 43 -7.54 4.34 8.79
C PHE A 43 -7.94 5.81 8.81
N GLY A 44 -9.19 6.09 9.17
CA GLY A 44 -9.63 7.47 9.25
C GLY A 44 -9.75 8.15 7.90
N VAL A 45 -10.19 7.44 6.90
CA VAL A 45 -10.37 8.00 5.56
C VAL A 45 -11.83 7.88 5.12
N ASP A 46 -12.16 8.52 4.02
CA ASP A 46 -13.51 8.43 3.47
C ASP A 46 -13.81 7.04 2.97
N GLY A 47 -15.08 6.69 2.98
CA GLY A 47 -15.51 5.43 2.40
C GLY A 47 -15.16 5.33 0.93
N SER A 48 -15.25 6.45 0.20
CA SER A 48 -14.92 6.43 -1.22
C SER A 48 -13.43 6.13 -1.44
N THR A 49 -12.58 6.65 -0.57
CA THR A 49 -11.16 6.37 -0.65
C THR A 49 -10.89 4.89 -0.41
N ALA A 50 -11.49 4.34 0.63
CA ALA A 50 -11.29 2.92 0.93
C ALA A 50 -11.85 2.04 -0.18
N ARG A 51 -12.93 2.44 -0.78
CA ARG A 51 -13.52 1.68 -1.89
C ARG A 51 -12.58 1.63 -3.08
N LYS A 52 -11.89 2.71 -3.35
CA LYS A 52 -10.89 2.74 -4.43
C LYS A 52 -9.74 1.80 -4.13
N TRP A 53 -9.39 1.67 -2.86
CA TRP A 53 -8.36 0.71 -2.46
C TRP A 53 -8.80 -0.72 -2.78
N PHE A 54 -10.04 -1.03 -2.46
CA PHE A 54 -10.58 -2.37 -2.72
C PHE A 54 -10.60 -2.69 -4.21
N ASP A 55 -10.72 -1.66 -5.04
CA ASP A 55 -10.72 -1.85 -6.49
C ASP A 55 -9.34 -2.20 -7.03
N GLY A 56 -8.29 -1.90 -6.29
CA GLY A 56 -6.95 -2.25 -6.73
C GLY A 56 -6.29 -1.25 -7.63
N ASN A 57 -6.91 -0.10 -7.85
CA ASN A 57 -6.39 0.89 -8.78
C ASN A 57 -5.73 2.08 -8.11
N HIS A 58 -5.83 2.18 -6.81
CA HIS A 58 -5.33 3.36 -6.11
C HIS A 58 -4.49 2.96 -4.92
N ALA A 59 -3.35 3.59 -4.80
CA ALA A 59 -2.47 3.36 -3.66
C ALA A 59 -2.81 4.34 -2.55
N PRO A 60 -2.52 4.00 -1.31
CA PRO A 60 -2.79 4.88 -0.18
C PRO A 60 -1.71 5.94 -0.02
N SER A 61 -1.99 6.93 0.80
CA SER A 61 -0.98 7.90 1.21
C SER A 61 0.07 7.22 2.06
N GLY A 62 1.25 7.82 2.11
CA GLY A 62 2.35 7.24 2.88
C GLY A 62 2.02 7.04 4.34
N PHE A 63 1.31 7.99 4.96
CA PHE A 63 1.03 7.83 6.38
C PHE A 63 0.06 6.68 6.64
N VAL A 64 -0.80 6.37 5.67
CA VAL A 64 -1.70 5.25 5.81
C VAL A 64 -0.93 3.93 5.80
N VAL A 65 0.09 3.85 4.96
CA VAL A 65 0.96 2.67 4.94
C VAL A 65 1.66 2.52 6.28
N GLY A 66 2.11 3.63 6.84
CA GLY A 66 2.72 3.61 8.16
C GLY A 66 1.78 3.07 9.21
N MET A 67 0.51 3.49 9.16
CA MET A 67 -0.50 2.99 10.09
C MET A 67 -0.70 1.49 9.92
N ALA A 68 -0.68 1.01 8.68
CA ALA A 68 -0.84 -0.42 8.44
C ALA A 68 0.27 -1.22 9.11
N PHE A 69 1.50 -0.74 9.04
CA PHE A 69 2.61 -1.43 9.70
C PHE A 69 2.52 -1.34 11.23
N ASP A 70 1.92 -0.27 11.74
CA ASP A 70 1.71 -0.17 13.17
C ASP A 70 0.61 -1.09 13.66
N PHE A 71 -0.49 -1.16 12.93
CA PHE A 71 -1.66 -1.90 13.39
C PHE A 71 -1.55 -3.40 13.09
N LEU A 72 -1.01 -3.72 11.94
CA LEU A 72 -0.95 -5.11 11.48
C LEU A 72 0.44 -5.40 10.92
N PRO A 73 1.45 -5.37 11.78
CA PRO A 73 2.84 -5.45 11.30
C PRO A 73 3.16 -6.72 10.50
N ASP A 74 2.68 -7.86 10.95
CA ASP A 74 2.99 -9.10 10.26
C ASP A 74 2.29 -9.19 8.91
N ALA A 75 1.02 -8.83 8.89
CA ALA A 75 0.26 -8.87 7.64
C ALA A 75 0.79 -7.86 6.65
N ALA A 76 1.12 -6.66 7.14
CA ALA A 76 1.66 -5.62 6.28
C ALA A 76 3.00 -6.04 5.69
N ARG A 77 3.85 -6.61 6.54
CA ARG A 77 5.17 -7.04 6.07
C ARG A 77 5.06 -8.14 5.03
N ALA A 78 4.13 -9.06 5.26
CA ALA A 78 3.97 -10.17 4.33
C ALA A 78 3.41 -9.72 3.00
N GLU A 79 2.45 -8.82 3.01
CA GLU A 79 1.72 -8.48 1.80
C GLU A 79 2.26 -7.27 1.06
N LEU A 80 2.85 -6.33 1.77
CA LEU A 80 3.21 -5.05 1.15
C LEU A 80 4.64 -4.96 0.67
N ARG A 81 5.40 -6.02 0.80
CA ARG A 81 6.75 -6.05 0.24
C ARG A 81 6.63 -6.24 -1.25
N VAL A 82 7.11 -5.30 -1.99
CA VAL A 82 6.98 -5.34 -3.43
C VAL A 82 8.24 -5.88 -4.09
N SER A 83 9.37 -5.54 -3.55
CA SER A 83 10.62 -5.99 -4.12
C SER A 83 10.90 -7.38 -3.67
N GLU A 84 11.42 -8.08 -4.36
CA GLU A 84 11.71 -9.32 -3.93
C GLU A 84 12.74 -9.75 -3.90
#